data_f1aae9fafa8a0fd076a213a44f5b7335
#
_entry.id   f1aae9fafa8a0fd076a213a44f5b7335
#
_cell.length_a   1.000
_cell.length_b   1.000
_cell.length_c   1.000
_cell.angle_alpha   90.00
_cell.angle_beta   90.00
_cell.angle_gamma   90.00
#
_symmetry.space_group_name_H-M   'P 1'
#
loop_
_entity.id
_entity.type
_entity.pdbx_description
1 polymer ?
#
loop_
_entity_poly.entity_id
_entity_poly.type
_entity_poly.pdbx_seq_one_letter_code
_entity_poly.pdbx_strand_id
1 'polypeptide(L)'
;MARARPLPVENIQGGPAKGATQSTSVIGIILLFVMLTQYNTWILMGVMQEKASRVVEVLLATVRPIQLLGGKVLGIGLVAMGQAALLLAVALVLGSAVGSDVLHGTGTLVLLSLLLWLVLGYAFYCWVYAAVGSMAERQDQVQTLALPLSLPILLGYILAITAASSGQVSAFFRVLAYLPPTAPFAMPVLVGLHQVAWWQFLFSALISIAGTALMAKLAAEVYRRAVLQSGRRVSLRELRTRRARPAPAGAPG
;
A
#
# COMPACT_ATOMS: atom_id res chain seq x y z
N MET A 1 -47.32 -26.68 42.57
CA MET A 1 -46.43 -25.54 42.25
C MET A 1 -45.27 -26.06 41.36
N ALA A 2 -45.38 -25.86 40.04
CA ALA A 2 -44.33 -26.27 39.10
C ALA A 2 -43.20 -25.25 39.17
N ARG A 3 -41.98 -25.67 39.55
CA ARG A 3 -40.76 -24.86 39.52
C ARG A 3 -40.39 -24.63 38.04
N ALA A 4 -40.56 -23.39 37.54
CA ALA A 4 -40.08 -22.99 36.24
C ALA A 4 -38.55 -23.19 36.22
N ARG A 5 -38.07 -24.02 35.27
CA ARG A 5 -36.65 -24.17 34.99
C ARG A 5 -36.14 -22.84 34.37
N PRO A 6 -35.07 -22.22 34.94
CA PRO A 6 -34.52 -21.05 34.29
C PRO A 6 -34.00 -21.46 32.88
N LEU A 7 -34.44 -20.74 31.87
CA LEU A 7 -33.91 -20.90 30.50
C LEU A 7 -32.43 -20.55 30.50
N PRO A 8 -31.57 -21.32 29.84
CA PRO A 8 -30.18 -20.96 29.72
C PRO A 8 -30.10 -19.64 28.91
N VAL A 9 -29.70 -18.56 29.57
CA VAL A 9 -29.36 -17.32 28.91
C VAL A 9 -28.03 -17.55 28.21
N GLU A 10 -28.08 -17.95 26.95
CA GLU A 10 -26.90 -18.00 26.11
C GLU A 10 -26.45 -16.55 25.88
N ASN A 11 -25.31 -16.20 26.45
CA ASN A 11 -24.75 -14.88 26.36
C ASN A 11 -24.26 -14.66 24.91
N ILE A 12 -25.11 -14.09 24.06
CA ILE A 12 -24.88 -13.80 22.63
C ILE A 12 -23.78 -12.73 22.46
N GLN A 13 -23.44 -12.01 23.53
CA GLN A 13 -22.28 -11.13 23.56
C GLN A 13 -21.05 -12.01 23.80
N GLY A 14 -20.24 -12.17 22.73
CA GLY A 14 -18.94 -12.83 22.81
C GLY A 14 -18.16 -12.29 24.00
N GLY A 15 -17.59 -13.19 24.83
CA GLY A 15 -16.92 -12.82 26.06
C GLY A 15 -15.87 -11.73 25.89
N PRO A 16 -15.41 -11.08 26.95
CA PRO A 16 -14.56 -9.89 26.92
C PRO A 16 -13.30 -10.03 26.04
N ALA A 17 -12.74 -11.23 25.94
CA ALA A 17 -11.60 -11.51 25.08
C ALA A 17 -11.92 -11.40 23.57
N LYS A 18 -13.12 -11.79 23.11
CA LYS A 18 -13.53 -11.65 21.72
C LYS A 18 -13.75 -10.17 21.33
N GLY A 19 -14.35 -9.40 22.24
CA GLY A 19 -14.54 -7.95 22.04
C GLY A 19 -13.22 -7.18 21.95
N ALA A 20 -12.26 -7.49 22.77
CA ALA A 20 -10.93 -6.89 22.76
C ALA A 20 -10.17 -7.18 21.46
N THR A 21 -10.15 -8.43 21.00
CA THR A 21 -9.50 -8.81 19.72
C THR A 21 -10.16 -8.13 18.54
N GLN A 22 -11.49 -8.01 18.54
CA GLN A 22 -12.26 -7.35 17.49
C GLN A 22 -11.94 -5.85 17.43
N SER A 23 -11.93 -5.15 18.56
CA SER A 23 -11.61 -3.72 18.65
C SER A 23 -10.18 -3.44 18.17
N THR A 24 -9.22 -4.26 18.57
CA THR A 24 -7.81 -4.12 18.14
C THR A 24 -7.65 -4.35 16.65
N SER A 25 -8.36 -5.32 16.09
CA SER A 25 -8.33 -5.57 14.64
C SER A 25 -8.87 -4.37 13.87
N VAL A 26 -9.98 -3.76 14.32
CA VAL A 26 -10.57 -2.57 13.69
C VAL A 26 -9.61 -1.38 13.76
N ILE A 27 -9.02 -1.10 14.93
CA ILE A 27 -8.03 -0.03 15.09
C ILE A 27 -6.82 -0.27 14.19
N GLY A 28 -6.31 -1.50 14.17
CA GLY A 28 -5.18 -1.88 13.31
C GLY A 28 -5.46 -1.69 11.83
N ILE A 29 -6.66 -2.02 11.35
CA ILE A 29 -7.09 -1.83 9.96
C ILE A 29 -7.19 -0.34 9.61
N ILE A 30 -7.73 0.48 10.51
CA ILE A 30 -7.81 1.94 10.33
C ILE A 30 -6.40 2.52 10.21
N LEU A 31 -5.50 2.14 11.10
CA LEU A 31 -4.13 2.60 11.11
C LEU A 31 -3.38 2.18 9.83
N LEU A 32 -3.57 0.95 9.39
CA LEU A 32 -3.01 0.42 8.15
C LEU A 32 -3.52 1.20 6.94
N PHE A 33 -4.82 1.51 6.88
CA PHE A 33 -5.41 2.31 5.81
C PHE A 33 -4.82 3.73 5.75
N VAL A 34 -4.73 4.41 6.89
CA VAL A 34 -4.17 5.76 7.00
C VAL A 34 -2.70 5.75 6.56
N MET A 35 -1.91 4.81 7.07
CA MET A 35 -0.49 4.70 6.72
C MET A 35 -0.27 4.40 5.24
N LEU A 36 -0.96 3.41 4.69
CA LEU A 36 -0.82 3.09 3.27
C LEU A 36 -1.20 4.27 2.38
N THR A 37 -2.30 4.95 2.68
CA THR A 37 -2.75 6.09 1.88
C THR A 37 -1.77 7.25 1.97
N GLN A 38 -1.31 7.60 3.18
CA GLN A 38 -0.41 8.72 3.42
C GLN A 38 0.95 8.54 2.75
N TYR A 39 1.62 7.42 3.03
CA TYR A 39 2.98 7.21 2.55
C TYR A 39 3.05 6.93 1.05
N ASN A 40 2.06 6.26 0.49
CA ASN A 40 1.99 6.06 -0.96
C ASN A 40 1.76 7.38 -1.71
N THR A 41 0.97 8.30 -1.15
CA THR A 41 0.81 9.65 -1.71
C THR A 41 2.13 10.43 -1.68
N TRP A 42 2.93 10.30 -0.63
CA TRP A 42 4.26 10.90 -0.57
C TRP A 42 5.23 10.34 -1.62
N ILE A 43 5.19 9.04 -1.88
CA ILE A 43 5.94 8.42 -2.98
C ILE A 43 5.56 9.05 -4.32
N LEU A 44 4.26 9.12 -4.61
CA LEU A 44 3.74 9.69 -5.86
C LEU A 44 4.19 11.14 -6.05
N MET A 45 3.99 11.99 -5.04
CA MET A 45 4.44 13.38 -5.06
C MET A 45 5.95 13.51 -5.24
N GLY A 46 6.72 12.73 -4.49
CA GLY A 46 8.16 12.81 -4.52
C GLY A 46 8.75 12.39 -5.87
N VAL A 47 8.18 11.36 -6.51
CA VAL A 47 8.62 10.94 -7.86
C VAL A 47 8.29 12.00 -8.91
N MET A 48 7.11 12.63 -8.83
CA MET A 48 6.71 13.70 -9.73
C MET A 48 7.61 14.95 -9.58
N GLN A 49 7.91 15.36 -8.34
CA GLN A 49 8.76 16.53 -8.07
C GLN A 49 10.20 16.35 -8.58
N GLU A 50 10.77 15.15 -8.43
CA GLU A 50 12.10 14.85 -8.97
C GLU A 50 12.13 14.98 -10.49
N LYS A 51 11.12 14.45 -11.18
CA LYS A 51 11.01 14.57 -12.63
C LYS A 51 10.92 16.04 -13.07
N ALA A 52 10.19 16.86 -12.32
CA ALA A 52 10.04 18.30 -12.61
C ALA A 52 11.36 19.09 -12.44
N SER A 53 12.25 18.66 -11.58
CA SER A 53 13.50 19.37 -11.23
C SER A 53 14.66 19.13 -12.20
N ARG A 54 14.51 18.30 -13.25
CA ARG A 54 15.58 17.85 -14.18
C ARG A 54 16.80 17.17 -13.52
N VAL A 55 16.84 17.10 -12.20
CA VAL A 55 17.92 16.43 -11.46
C VAL A 55 17.98 14.95 -11.83
N VAL A 56 16.85 14.38 -12.16
CA VAL A 56 16.71 12.98 -12.60
C VAL A 56 17.53 12.67 -13.85
N GLU A 57 17.66 13.61 -14.81
CA GLU A 57 18.45 13.40 -16.02
C GLU A 57 19.94 13.19 -15.70
N VAL A 58 20.46 13.94 -14.72
CA VAL A 58 21.85 13.82 -14.25
C VAL A 58 22.03 12.54 -13.44
N LEU A 59 21.07 12.19 -12.57
CA LEU A 59 21.12 10.99 -11.75
C LEU A 59 21.05 9.71 -12.58
N LEU A 60 20.20 9.66 -13.60
CA LEU A 60 20.05 8.51 -14.49
C LEU A 60 21.28 8.27 -15.39
N ALA A 61 22.18 9.24 -15.51
CA ALA A 61 23.47 9.03 -16.16
C ALA A 61 24.44 8.17 -15.31
N THR A 62 24.22 8.12 -13.99
CA THR A 62 25.11 7.45 -13.03
C THR A 62 24.45 6.28 -12.29
N VAL A 63 23.12 6.28 -12.14
CA VAL A 63 22.39 5.31 -11.31
C VAL A 63 21.25 4.67 -12.12
N ARG A 64 21.00 3.37 -11.88
CA ARG A 64 19.89 2.67 -12.53
C ARG A 64 18.53 3.16 -11.98
N PRO A 65 17.48 3.28 -12.82
CA PRO A 65 16.13 3.75 -12.38
C PRO A 65 15.58 3.02 -11.17
N ILE A 66 15.77 1.70 -11.11
CA ILE A 66 15.30 0.87 -10.00
C ILE A 66 16.04 1.19 -8.69
N GLN A 67 17.31 1.58 -8.75
CA GLN A 67 18.09 1.95 -7.56
C GLN A 67 17.63 3.30 -7.01
N LEU A 68 17.35 4.26 -7.89
CA LEU A 68 16.83 5.58 -7.51
C LEU A 68 15.45 5.47 -6.85
N LEU A 69 14.52 4.78 -7.51
CA LEU A 69 13.18 4.52 -6.94
C LEU A 69 13.27 3.69 -5.65
N GLY A 70 14.12 2.65 -5.65
CA GLY A 70 14.32 1.78 -4.49
C GLY A 70 14.85 2.53 -3.27
N GLY A 71 15.80 3.45 -3.45
CA GLY A 71 16.29 4.31 -2.38
C GLY A 71 15.19 5.17 -1.76
N LYS A 72 14.32 5.77 -2.58
CA LYS A 72 13.17 6.54 -2.11
C LYS A 72 12.15 5.67 -1.37
N VAL A 73 11.79 4.53 -1.94
CA VAL A 73 10.87 3.56 -1.33
C VAL A 73 11.39 3.12 0.03
N LEU A 74 12.68 2.79 0.13
CA LEU A 74 13.30 2.39 1.40
C LEU A 74 13.33 3.56 2.40
N GLY A 75 13.71 4.76 1.98
CA GLY A 75 13.77 5.93 2.86
C GLY A 75 12.41 6.28 3.46
N ILE A 76 11.37 6.42 2.63
CA ILE A 76 10.00 6.69 3.09
C ILE A 76 9.46 5.49 3.89
N GLY A 77 9.79 4.26 3.48
CA GLY A 77 9.39 3.05 4.20
C GLY A 77 9.95 2.96 5.61
N LEU A 78 11.22 3.34 5.82
CA LEU A 78 11.81 3.40 7.15
C LEU A 78 11.09 4.41 8.06
N VAL A 79 10.73 5.57 7.52
CA VAL A 79 9.93 6.56 8.26
C VAL A 79 8.55 6.00 8.60
N ALA A 80 7.89 5.33 7.64
CA ALA A 80 6.59 4.69 7.85
C ALA A 80 6.66 3.62 8.95
N MET A 81 7.68 2.77 8.92
CA MET A 81 7.87 1.72 9.94
C MET A 81 8.22 2.33 11.31
N GLY A 82 9.03 3.38 11.36
CA GLY A 82 9.32 4.11 12.59
C GLY A 82 8.08 4.72 13.20
N GLN A 83 7.22 5.34 12.40
CA GLN A 83 5.94 5.87 12.86
C GLN A 83 4.97 4.76 13.31
N ALA A 84 4.89 3.64 12.60
CA ALA A 84 4.07 2.50 13.01
C ALA A 84 4.51 1.94 14.36
N ALA A 85 5.82 1.77 14.54
CA ALA A 85 6.40 1.32 15.80
C ALA A 85 6.12 2.31 16.95
N LEU A 86 6.24 3.62 16.69
CA LEU A 86 5.92 4.66 17.68
C LEU A 86 4.45 4.63 18.07
N LEU A 87 3.53 4.56 17.10
CA LEU A 87 2.10 4.49 17.37
C LEU A 87 1.72 3.23 18.15
N LEU A 88 2.33 2.10 17.81
CA LEU A 88 2.14 0.88 18.58
C LEU A 88 2.65 1.02 20.02
N ALA A 89 3.83 1.59 20.21
CA ALA A 89 4.39 1.83 21.55
C ALA A 89 3.49 2.75 22.38
N VAL A 90 3.00 3.85 21.80
CA VAL A 90 2.06 4.78 22.44
C VAL A 90 0.75 4.06 22.79
N ALA A 91 0.21 3.25 21.88
CA ALA A 91 -1.01 2.50 22.14
C ALA A 91 -0.84 1.48 23.31
N LEU A 92 0.32 0.81 23.39
CA LEU A 92 0.65 -0.10 24.47
C LEU A 92 0.76 0.63 25.83
N VAL A 93 1.46 1.77 25.85
CA VAL A 93 1.63 2.58 27.06
C VAL A 93 0.29 3.14 27.55
N LEU A 94 -0.50 3.74 26.66
CA LEU A 94 -1.82 4.28 27.02
C LEU A 94 -2.78 3.18 27.44
N GLY A 95 -2.79 2.04 26.75
CA GLY A 95 -3.61 0.89 27.10
C GLY A 95 -3.29 0.37 28.50
N SER A 96 -2.02 0.26 28.85
CA SER A 96 -1.59 -0.17 30.19
C SER A 96 -1.93 0.87 31.27
N ALA A 97 -1.82 2.16 30.98
CA ALA A 97 -2.12 3.25 31.94
C ALA A 97 -3.62 3.37 32.24
N VAL A 98 -4.49 3.08 31.29
CA VAL A 98 -5.96 3.15 31.46
C VAL A 98 -6.54 1.83 32.00
N GLY A 99 -5.69 0.80 32.16
CA GLY A 99 -6.15 -0.53 32.60
C GLY A 99 -7.10 -1.19 31.61
N SER A 100 -7.03 -0.80 30.33
CA SER A 100 -7.90 -1.33 29.30
C SER A 100 -7.44 -2.72 28.88
N ASP A 101 -8.34 -3.70 28.96
CA ASP A 101 -8.13 -5.06 28.47
C ASP A 101 -8.00 -5.15 26.93
N VAL A 102 -8.06 -4.02 26.24
CA VAL A 102 -8.01 -3.94 24.77
C VAL A 102 -6.73 -4.59 24.20
N LEU A 103 -5.62 -4.48 24.93
CA LEU A 103 -4.34 -5.07 24.52
C LEU A 103 -4.05 -6.43 25.19
N HIS A 104 -4.59 -6.70 26.36
CA HIS A 104 -4.39 -7.97 27.07
C HIS A 104 -5.08 -9.16 26.38
N GLY A 105 -6.17 -8.91 25.63
CA GLY A 105 -6.86 -9.93 24.83
C GLY A 105 -6.35 -10.08 23.40
N THR A 106 -5.46 -9.18 22.95
CA THR A 106 -4.96 -9.22 21.57
C THR A 106 -3.78 -10.17 21.48
N GLY A 107 -3.96 -11.27 20.74
CA GLY A 107 -2.87 -12.22 20.52
C GLY A 107 -1.70 -11.54 19.80
N THR A 108 -0.49 -11.80 20.27
CA THR A 108 0.78 -11.33 19.64
C THR A 108 0.80 -11.62 18.13
N LEU A 109 0.16 -12.70 17.70
CA LEU A 109 0.05 -13.08 16.30
C LEU A 109 -0.72 -12.06 15.44
N VAL A 110 -1.77 -11.42 16.00
CA VAL A 110 -2.53 -10.39 15.29
C VAL A 110 -1.68 -9.16 15.07
N LEU A 111 -0.94 -8.71 16.09
CA LEU A 111 -0.04 -7.56 16.00
C LEU A 111 1.10 -7.80 15.01
N LEU A 112 1.73 -8.97 15.06
CA LEU A 112 2.77 -9.36 14.11
C LEU A 112 2.22 -9.45 12.69
N SER A 113 1.00 -9.97 12.52
CA SER A 113 0.31 -10.01 11.24
C SER A 113 0.07 -8.59 10.69
N LEU A 114 -0.44 -7.67 11.50
CA LEU A 114 -0.66 -6.27 11.09
C LEU A 114 0.65 -5.60 10.65
N LEU A 115 1.75 -5.79 11.40
CA LEU A 115 3.05 -5.23 11.03
C LEU A 115 3.59 -5.84 9.74
N LEU A 116 3.53 -7.16 9.59
CA LEU A 116 3.99 -7.82 8.37
C LEU A 116 3.19 -7.34 7.15
N TRP A 117 1.86 -7.28 7.29
CA TRP A 117 1.01 -6.86 6.19
C TRP A 117 1.08 -5.35 5.91
N LEU A 118 1.44 -4.52 6.89
CA LEU A 118 1.81 -3.14 6.65
C LEU A 118 3.05 -3.04 5.76
N VAL A 119 4.10 -3.84 6.05
CA VAL A 119 5.32 -3.88 5.23
C VAL A 119 5.04 -4.37 3.82
N LEU A 120 4.33 -5.49 3.68
CA LEU A 120 4.00 -6.07 2.37
C LEU A 120 3.08 -5.16 1.55
N GLY A 121 2.07 -4.58 2.19
CA GLY A 121 1.15 -3.64 1.55
C GLY A 121 1.86 -2.37 1.09
N TYR A 122 2.68 -1.79 1.97
CA TYR A 122 3.51 -0.65 1.61
C TYR A 122 4.44 -0.99 0.44
N ALA A 123 5.17 -2.11 0.54
CA ALA A 123 6.10 -2.54 -0.51
C ALA A 123 5.42 -2.74 -1.87
N PHE A 124 4.19 -3.27 -1.90
CA PHE A 124 3.42 -3.41 -3.14
C PHE A 124 2.96 -2.06 -3.70
N TYR A 125 2.29 -1.27 -2.88
CA TYR A 125 1.68 -0.03 -3.34
C TYR A 125 2.68 1.07 -3.68
N CYS A 126 3.82 1.15 -2.98
CA CYS A 126 4.83 2.16 -3.28
C CYS A 126 5.34 2.07 -4.72
N TRP A 127 5.49 0.88 -5.29
CA TRP A 127 5.88 0.71 -6.69
C TRP A 127 4.78 1.12 -7.66
N VAL A 128 3.51 0.82 -7.33
CA VAL A 128 2.35 1.24 -8.13
C VAL A 128 2.26 2.77 -8.16
N TYR A 129 2.36 3.40 -6.99
CA TYR A 129 2.30 4.87 -6.88
C TYR A 129 3.54 5.55 -7.49
N ALA A 130 4.72 4.94 -7.39
CA ALA A 130 5.92 5.44 -8.04
C ALA A 130 5.80 5.41 -9.57
N ALA A 131 5.27 4.33 -10.14
CA ALA A 131 5.02 4.23 -11.58
C ALA A 131 4.08 5.34 -12.07
N VAL A 132 2.95 5.53 -11.38
CA VAL A 132 1.95 6.55 -11.75
C VAL A 132 2.49 7.96 -11.51
N GLY A 133 3.22 8.19 -10.41
CA GLY A 133 3.88 9.47 -10.14
C GLY A 133 4.87 9.88 -11.24
N SER A 134 5.55 8.91 -11.85
CA SER A 134 6.44 9.17 -12.98
C SER A 134 5.72 9.65 -14.24
N MET A 135 4.43 9.37 -14.38
CA MET A 135 3.60 9.79 -15.51
C MET A 135 3.01 11.19 -15.31
N ALA A 136 2.92 11.66 -14.06
CA ALA A 136 2.40 13.00 -13.75
C ALA A 136 3.36 14.09 -14.25
N GLU A 137 2.80 15.14 -14.86
CA GLU A 137 3.55 16.31 -15.34
C GLU A 137 3.36 17.52 -14.42
N ARG A 138 2.23 17.59 -13.71
CA ARG A 138 1.84 18.71 -12.88
C ARG A 138 1.26 18.26 -11.55
N GLN A 139 1.41 19.10 -10.54
CA GLN A 139 0.99 18.80 -9.18
C GLN A 139 -0.54 18.68 -9.02
N ASP A 140 -1.31 19.37 -9.83
CA ASP A 140 -2.77 19.26 -9.88
C ASP A 140 -3.26 17.88 -10.38
N GLN A 141 -2.47 17.19 -11.21
CA GLN A 141 -2.77 15.84 -11.70
C GLN A 141 -2.59 14.76 -10.64
N VAL A 142 -1.79 15.02 -9.60
CA VAL A 142 -1.47 14.03 -8.57
C VAL A 142 -2.73 13.50 -7.89
N GLN A 143 -3.65 14.38 -7.50
CA GLN A 143 -4.90 13.96 -6.85
C GLN A 143 -5.81 13.15 -7.79
N THR A 144 -5.92 13.58 -9.04
CA THR A 144 -6.71 12.87 -10.05
C THR A 144 -6.16 11.47 -10.32
N LEU A 145 -4.83 11.31 -10.35
CA LEU A 145 -4.17 10.03 -10.54
C LEU A 145 -4.19 9.15 -9.29
N ALA A 146 -4.15 9.74 -8.10
CA ALA A 146 -4.21 9.01 -6.84
C ALA A 146 -5.58 8.37 -6.58
N LEU A 147 -6.68 8.99 -7.03
CA LEU A 147 -8.04 8.49 -6.80
C LEU A 147 -8.25 7.05 -7.30
N PRO A 148 -7.99 6.70 -8.57
CA PRO A 148 -8.19 5.31 -9.02
C PRO A 148 -7.26 4.32 -8.32
N LEU A 149 -6.07 4.77 -7.89
CA LEU A 149 -5.12 3.93 -7.16
C LEU A 149 -5.57 3.64 -5.72
N SER A 150 -6.33 4.56 -5.11
CA SER A 150 -6.86 4.38 -3.77
C SER A 150 -8.09 3.47 -3.73
N LEU A 151 -8.76 3.18 -4.85
CA LEU A 151 -9.96 2.34 -4.88
C LEU A 151 -9.72 0.91 -4.34
N PRO A 152 -8.67 0.17 -4.72
CA PRO A 152 -8.41 -1.14 -4.15
C PRO A 152 -8.09 -1.08 -2.64
N ILE A 153 -7.40 -0.02 -2.19
CA ILE A 153 -7.11 0.24 -0.78
C ILE A 153 -8.42 0.46 -0.01
N LEU A 154 -9.29 1.33 -0.52
CA LEU A 154 -10.59 1.65 0.07
C LEU A 154 -11.51 0.42 0.10
N LEU A 155 -11.56 -0.34 -0.98
CA LEU A 155 -12.34 -1.58 -1.05
C LEU A 155 -11.86 -2.59 -0.01
N GLY A 156 -10.55 -2.84 0.04
CA GLY A 156 -9.95 -3.73 1.04
C GLY A 156 -10.25 -3.28 2.48
N TYR A 157 -10.15 -1.98 2.74
CA TYR A 157 -10.46 -1.37 4.03
C TYR A 157 -11.93 -1.57 4.44
N ILE A 158 -12.89 -1.23 3.56
CA ILE A 158 -14.34 -1.35 3.86
C ILE A 158 -14.70 -2.81 4.14
N LEU A 159 -14.24 -3.73 3.28
CA LEU A 159 -14.54 -5.14 3.44
C LEU A 159 -13.88 -5.73 4.71
N ALA A 160 -12.68 -5.30 5.04
CA ALA A 160 -11.99 -5.72 6.25
C ALA A 160 -12.70 -5.24 7.52
N ILE A 161 -13.13 -3.96 7.57
CA ILE A 161 -13.91 -3.44 8.71
C ILE A 161 -15.24 -4.18 8.85
N THR A 162 -15.94 -4.42 7.75
CA THR A 162 -17.22 -5.14 7.77
C THR A 162 -17.03 -6.57 8.30
N ALA A 163 -16.01 -7.28 7.82
CA ALA A 163 -15.71 -8.63 8.29
C ALA A 163 -15.25 -8.65 9.75
N ALA A 164 -14.41 -7.72 10.18
CA ALA A 164 -13.97 -7.61 11.56
C ALA A 164 -15.12 -7.30 12.52
N SER A 165 -16.03 -6.40 12.11
CA SER A 165 -17.17 -5.98 12.95
C SER A 165 -18.27 -7.04 13.04
N SER A 166 -18.55 -7.76 11.95
CA SER A 166 -19.58 -8.81 11.93
C SER A 166 -19.09 -10.16 12.46
N GLY A 167 -17.77 -10.38 12.48
CA GLY A 167 -17.17 -11.69 12.74
C GLY A 167 -17.44 -12.73 11.65
N GLN A 168 -18.08 -12.33 10.54
CA GLN A 168 -18.43 -13.21 9.43
C GLN A 168 -17.52 -12.97 8.22
N VAL A 169 -17.03 -14.04 7.64
CA VAL A 169 -16.13 -14.00 6.49
C VAL A 169 -16.80 -14.66 5.29
N SER A 170 -17.08 -13.86 4.25
CA SER A 170 -17.59 -14.37 2.98
C SER A 170 -16.51 -15.11 2.19
N ALA A 171 -16.93 -16.00 1.28
CA ALA A 171 -16.00 -16.68 0.37
C ALA A 171 -15.24 -15.65 -0.51
N PHE A 172 -15.91 -14.57 -0.92
CA PHE A 172 -15.30 -13.49 -1.67
C PHE A 172 -14.17 -12.81 -0.89
N PHE A 173 -14.37 -12.51 0.40
CA PHE A 173 -13.35 -11.93 1.25
C PHE A 173 -12.11 -12.82 1.40
N ARG A 174 -12.31 -14.14 1.46
CA ARG A 174 -11.19 -15.11 1.50
C ARG A 174 -10.36 -15.08 0.21
N VAL A 175 -10.99 -14.91 -0.96
CA VAL A 175 -10.27 -14.77 -2.23
C VAL A 175 -9.47 -13.48 -2.24
N LEU A 176 -10.03 -12.37 -1.76
CA LEU A 176 -9.34 -11.08 -1.66
C LEU A 176 -8.09 -11.13 -0.77
N ALA A 177 -8.04 -12.04 0.19
CA ALA A 177 -6.88 -12.23 1.06
C ALA A 177 -5.64 -12.79 0.33
N TYR A 178 -5.79 -13.30 -0.89
CA TYR A 178 -4.67 -13.76 -1.72
C TYR A 178 -4.25 -12.74 -2.79
N LEU A 179 -5.02 -11.67 -2.98
CA LEU A 179 -4.68 -10.64 -3.95
C LEU A 179 -3.76 -9.58 -3.31
N PRO A 180 -2.57 -9.31 -3.85
CA PRO A 180 -1.63 -8.34 -3.26
C PRO A 180 -2.21 -6.96 -2.92
N PRO A 181 -3.16 -6.39 -3.70
CA PRO A 181 -3.78 -5.10 -3.35
C PRO A 181 -4.67 -5.14 -2.10
N THR A 182 -5.33 -6.25 -1.81
CA THR A 182 -6.33 -6.36 -0.74
C THR A 182 -5.89 -7.23 0.42
N ALA A 183 -4.91 -8.10 0.20
CA ALA A 183 -4.34 -8.99 1.21
C ALA A 183 -3.88 -8.26 2.50
N PRO A 184 -3.27 -7.06 2.44
CA PRO A 184 -2.85 -6.32 3.63
C PRO A 184 -3.98 -6.02 4.60
N PHE A 185 -5.21 -5.88 4.11
CA PHE A 185 -6.39 -5.65 4.92
C PHE A 185 -7.08 -6.96 5.33
N ALA A 186 -7.17 -7.91 4.41
CA ALA A 186 -7.94 -9.12 4.62
C ALA A 186 -7.24 -10.15 5.52
N MET A 187 -5.94 -10.34 5.39
CA MET A 187 -5.20 -11.35 6.16
C MET A 187 -5.13 -11.08 7.67
N PRO A 188 -4.87 -9.86 8.15
CA PRO A 188 -4.91 -9.60 9.59
C PRO A 188 -6.27 -9.88 10.22
N VAL A 189 -7.37 -9.62 9.49
CA VAL A 189 -8.72 -9.94 9.95
C VAL A 189 -8.92 -11.45 10.08
N LEU A 190 -8.50 -12.21 9.05
CA LEU A 190 -8.61 -13.67 9.08
C LEU A 190 -7.79 -14.28 10.22
N VAL A 191 -6.61 -13.73 10.51
CA VAL A 191 -5.78 -14.13 11.67
C VAL A 191 -6.51 -13.81 12.97
N GLY A 192 -7.06 -12.60 13.11
CA GLY A 192 -7.80 -12.18 14.31
C GLY A 192 -9.07 -13.01 14.56
N LEU A 193 -9.72 -13.48 13.51
CA LEU A 193 -10.90 -14.36 13.58
C LEU A 193 -10.55 -15.85 13.66
N HIS A 194 -9.27 -16.19 13.67
CA HIS A 194 -8.78 -17.59 13.65
C HIS A 194 -9.31 -18.42 12.47
N GLN A 195 -9.53 -17.77 11.31
CA GLN A 195 -10.10 -18.38 10.10
C GLN A 195 -9.08 -18.59 8.97
N VAL A 196 -7.79 -18.57 9.29
CA VAL A 196 -6.70 -18.83 8.34
C VAL A 196 -5.74 -19.87 8.88
N ALA A 197 -5.37 -20.84 8.05
CA ALA A 197 -4.31 -21.78 8.36
C ALA A 197 -2.93 -21.13 8.10
N TRP A 198 -1.89 -21.55 8.83
CA TRP A 198 -0.54 -21.00 8.70
C TRP A 198 0.02 -21.09 7.28
N TRP A 199 -0.28 -22.14 6.54
CA TRP A 199 0.16 -22.31 5.15
C TRP A 199 -0.54 -21.34 4.18
N GLN A 200 -1.82 -21.00 4.44
CA GLN A 200 -2.57 -20.01 3.65
C GLN A 200 -2.00 -18.61 3.86
N PHE A 201 -1.65 -18.27 5.10
CA PHE A 201 -0.98 -17.03 5.44
C PHE A 201 0.36 -16.90 4.69
N LEU A 202 1.19 -17.95 4.76
CA LEU A 202 2.49 -17.99 4.08
C LEU A 202 2.33 -17.90 2.55
N PHE A 203 1.37 -18.63 1.98
CA PHE A 203 1.09 -18.61 0.55
C PHE A 203 0.67 -17.22 0.06
N SER A 204 -0.22 -16.53 0.79
CA SER A 204 -0.61 -15.16 0.48
C SER A 204 0.57 -14.18 0.59
N ALA A 205 1.43 -14.34 1.60
CA ALA A 205 2.64 -13.53 1.73
C ALA A 205 3.59 -13.73 0.54
N LEU A 206 3.79 -14.98 0.09
CA LEU A 206 4.61 -15.29 -1.09
C LEU A 206 4.03 -14.66 -2.37
N ILE A 207 2.71 -14.74 -2.58
CA ILE A 207 2.04 -14.09 -3.71
C ILE A 207 2.25 -12.58 -3.64
N SER A 208 2.14 -11.98 -2.45
CA SER A 208 2.34 -10.54 -2.26
C SER A 208 3.79 -10.11 -2.52
N ILE A 209 4.78 -10.91 -2.13
CA ILE A 209 6.19 -10.68 -2.44
C ILE A 209 6.44 -10.80 -3.95
N ALA A 210 5.90 -11.84 -4.59
CA ALA A 210 6.03 -12.03 -6.03
C ALA A 210 5.35 -10.87 -6.81
N GLY A 211 4.14 -10.46 -6.38
CA GLY A 211 3.43 -9.31 -6.92
C GLY A 211 4.21 -8.00 -6.75
N THR A 212 4.82 -7.78 -5.59
CA THR A 212 5.70 -6.64 -5.33
C THR A 212 6.92 -6.64 -6.26
N ALA A 213 7.59 -7.77 -6.42
CA ALA A 213 8.74 -7.89 -7.33
C ALA A 213 8.35 -7.63 -8.79
N LEU A 214 7.17 -8.09 -9.21
CA LEU A 214 6.63 -7.80 -10.53
C LEU A 214 6.34 -6.30 -10.70
N MET A 215 5.66 -5.69 -9.72
CA MET A 215 5.36 -4.25 -9.74
C MET A 215 6.62 -3.39 -9.72
N ALA A 216 7.67 -3.79 -8.98
CA ALA A 216 8.96 -3.10 -8.98
C ALA A 216 9.60 -3.06 -10.37
N LYS A 217 9.59 -4.19 -11.09
CA LYS A 217 10.10 -4.26 -12.47
C LYS A 217 9.28 -3.40 -13.43
N LEU A 218 7.95 -3.48 -13.34
CA LEU A 218 7.04 -2.68 -14.17
C LEU A 218 7.20 -1.19 -13.88
N ALA A 219 7.26 -0.80 -12.61
CA ALA A 219 7.46 0.59 -12.20
C ALA A 219 8.78 1.16 -12.72
N ALA A 220 9.88 0.40 -12.62
CA ALA A 220 11.17 0.82 -13.14
C ALA A 220 11.16 1.03 -14.66
N GLU A 221 10.46 0.17 -15.40
CA GLU A 221 10.33 0.31 -16.85
C GLU A 221 9.44 1.51 -17.23
N VAL A 222 8.30 1.71 -16.53
CA VAL A 222 7.43 2.87 -16.74
C VAL A 222 8.18 4.16 -16.44
N TYR A 223 8.90 4.20 -15.30
CA TYR A 223 9.72 5.34 -14.92
C TYR A 223 10.78 5.67 -15.97
N ARG A 224 11.52 4.67 -16.45
CA ARG A 224 12.53 4.84 -17.50
C ARG A 224 11.93 5.46 -18.75
N ARG A 225 10.79 4.94 -19.23
CA ARG A 225 10.11 5.48 -20.42
C ARG A 225 9.58 6.89 -20.22
N ALA A 226 8.96 7.14 -19.06
CA ALA A 226 8.40 8.44 -18.74
C ALA A 226 9.46 9.56 -18.66
N VAL A 227 10.64 9.26 -18.14
CA VAL A 227 11.76 10.22 -18.08
C VAL A 227 12.39 10.45 -19.44
N LEU A 228 12.63 9.40 -20.23
CA LEU A 228 13.23 9.51 -21.57
C LEU A 228 12.33 10.25 -22.56
N GLN A 229 11.00 10.16 -22.42
CA GLN A 229 10.05 10.88 -23.28
C GLN A 229 9.92 12.36 -22.94
N SER A 230 10.20 12.78 -21.70
CA SER A 230 10.15 14.18 -21.27
C SER A 230 11.26 15.03 -21.90
N GLY A 231 12.37 14.44 -22.31
CA GLY A 231 13.51 15.12 -22.96
C GLY A 231 13.37 15.37 -24.45
N ARG A 232 12.32 14.86 -25.12
CA ARG A 232 12.21 14.92 -26.59
C ARG A 232 10.80 15.19 -27.06
N ARG A 233 10.27 16.38 -26.79
CA ARG A 233 9.24 16.92 -27.68
C ARG A 233 9.89 17.34 -28.99
N VAL A 234 10.17 16.38 -29.87
CA VAL A 234 10.40 16.68 -31.27
C VAL A 234 9.05 17.14 -31.84
N SER A 235 8.89 18.46 -31.97
CA SER A 235 7.73 19.04 -32.61
C SER A 235 7.61 18.41 -34.00
N LEU A 236 6.43 17.87 -34.32
CA LEU A 236 6.12 17.37 -35.67
C LEU A 236 6.41 18.44 -36.74
N ARG A 237 6.47 19.72 -36.35
CA ARG A 237 6.88 20.86 -37.18
C ARG A 237 8.36 20.81 -37.56
N GLU A 238 9.26 20.33 -36.67
CA GLU A 238 10.71 20.20 -36.98
C GLU A 238 11.02 19.03 -37.91
N LEU A 239 10.25 17.95 -37.87
CA LEU A 239 10.37 16.86 -38.85
C LEU A 239 9.94 17.29 -40.23
N ARG A 240 9.00 18.23 -40.33
CA ARG A 240 8.53 18.78 -41.64
C ARG A 240 9.52 19.78 -42.21
N THR A 241 10.21 20.55 -41.38
CA THR A 241 11.21 21.54 -41.82
C THR A 241 12.57 20.92 -42.17
N ARG A 242 12.95 19.78 -41.57
CA ARG A 242 14.15 19.03 -41.95
C ARG A 242 14.02 18.34 -43.35
N ARG A 243 12.80 17.98 -43.76
CA ARG A 243 12.55 17.44 -45.12
C ARG A 243 12.57 18.52 -46.22
N ALA A 244 12.48 19.79 -45.87
CA ALA A 244 12.40 20.92 -46.80
C ALA A 244 13.73 21.69 -46.97
N ARG A 245 14.86 21.22 -46.36
CA ARG A 245 16.17 21.83 -46.66
C ARG A 245 16.84 21.07 -47.82
N PRO A 246 16.88 21.69 -49.01
CA PRO A 246 17.70 21.14 -50.08
C PRO A 246 19.17 21.20 -49.70
N ALA A 247 19.95 20.21 -50.16
CA ALA A 247 21.39 20.15 -49.97
C ALA A 247 22.06 21.45 -50.46
N PRO A 248 23.09 21.96 -49.76
CA PRO A 248 23.81 23.15 -50.22
C PRO A 248 24.44 22.78 -51.59
N ALA A 249 24.07 23.56 -52.60
CA ALA A 249 24.68 23.53 -53.91
C ALA A 249 26.17 23.86 -53.77
N GLY A 250 27.00 23.10 -54.44
CA GLY A 250 28.44 23.10 -54.33
C GLY A 250 29.07 24.47 -54.50
N ALA A 251 30.14 24.69 -53.71
CA ALA A 251 31.09 25.77 -53.95
C ALA A 251 31.84 25.55 -55.27
N PRO A 252 31.99 26.54 -56.11
CA PRO A 252 32.89 26.45 -57.26
C PRO A 252 34.35 26.59 -56.79
N GLY A 253 35.21 25.91 -57.54
CA GLY A 253 36.62 25.70 -57.36
C GLY A 253 37.55 26.90 -57.37
#